data_d30deb67d9a08386b5bf9e1ada864c5c
#
_entry.id   d30deb67d9a08386b5bf9e1ada864c5c
#
_cell.length_a   1.000
_cell.length_b   1.000
_cell.length_c   1.000
_cell.angle_alpha   90.00
_cell.angle_beta   90.00
_cell.angle_gamma   90.00
#
_symmetry.space_group_name_H-M   'P 1'
#
loop_
_entity.id
_entity.type
_entity.pdbx_description
1 polymer ?
#
loop_
_entity_poly.entity_id
_entity_poly.type
_entity_poly.pdbx_seq_one_letter_code
_entity_poly.pdbx_strand_id
1 'polypeptide(L)'
;MQYFFNQTHWEKSYLLQLLLKYDVSPEVLFQRFNVLPKHFEMPKMFFMRMIHDPAGDSFQIDKELHLNRQHEPHANGLDEHYCRRWLSISQLKQLTNNAQSSRQVEVGVQLSKYPETGDEYFCFTIARPAYFPSNKSISVTIGLLADKELKEKIKFLSDATIPRKKVSVTCERCMIMDCQERISPPTVIDNKKKKLKMEEALDRLIKTV
;
A
#
# COMPACT_ATOMS: atom_id res chain seq x y z
N MET A 1 22.18 -0.86 0.74
CA MET A 1 21.06 -0.32 1.55
C MET A 1 21.41 1.05 2.15
N GLN A 2 22.50 1.21 2.91
CA GLN A 2 22.91 2.53 3.43
C GLN A 2 23.01 3.59 2.34
N TYR A 3 23.62 3.26 1.19
CA TYR A 3 23.68 4.17 0.04
C TYR A 3 22.29 4.63 -0.41
N PHE A 4 21.32 3.73 -0.50
CA PHE A 4 19.93 4.04 -0.88
C PHE A 4 19.25 4.98 0.13
N PHE A 5 19.37 4.72 1.43
CA PHE A 5 18.73 5.53 2.46
C PHE A 5 19.40 6.89 2.70
N ASN A 6 20.67 7.04 2.31
CA ASN A 6 21.42 8.28 2.45
C ASN A 6 21.19 9.31 1.31
N GLN A 7 20.43 8.93 0.28
CA GLN A 7 20.06 9.87 -0.77
C GLN A 7 19.19 10.99 -0.21
N THR A 8 19.32 12.20 -0.76
CA THR A 8 18.53 13.37 -0.33
C THR A 8 17.27 13.57 -1.16
N HIS A 9 17.24 12.98 -2.36
CA HIS A 9 16.12 13.03 -3.29
C HIS A 9 15.72 11.63 -3.71
N TRP A 10 14.44 11.46 -4.03
CA TRP A 10 13.93 10.20 -4.56
C TRP A 10 14.16 10.14 -6.09
N GLU A 11 14.69 9.02 -6.56
CA GLU A 11 14.75 8.69 -7.98
C GLU A 11 14.39 7.23 -8.24
N LYS A 12 13.55 6.99 -9.25
CA LYS A 12 13.16 5.62 -9.70
C LYS A 12 14.39 4.76 -10.03
N SER A 13 15.43 5.37 -10.56
CA SER A 13 16.68 4.74 -10.96
C SER A 13 17.34 3.95 -9.83
N TYR A 14 17.20 4.39 -8.58
CA TYR A 14 17.84 3.72 -7.44
C TYR A 14 17.36 2.28 -7.24
N LEU A 15 16.05 2.03 -7.32
CA LEU A 15 15.52 0.66 -7.22
C LEU A 15 15.86 -0.17 -8.45
N LEU A 16 15.78 0.41 -9.64
CA LEU A 16 16.13 -0.28 -10.88
C LEU A 16 17.60 -0.70 -10.91
N GLN A 17 18.51 0.17 -10.44
CA GLN A 17 19.93 -0.15 -10.33
C GLN A 17 20.18 -1.30 -9.35
N LEU A 18 19.43 -1.40 -8.24
CA LEU A 18 19.55 -2.52 -7.31
C LEU A 18 19.13 -3.84 -7.97
N LEU A 19 18.03 -3.85 -8.72
CA LEU A 19 17.60 -5.04 -9.46
C LEU A 19 18.69 -5.50 -10.45
N LEU A 20 19.21 -4.57 -11.25
CA LEU A 20 20.25 -4.86 -12.24
C LEU A 20 21.56 -5.30 -11.59
N LYS A 21 21.99 -4.62 -10.51
CA LYS A 21 23.24 -4.92 -9.81
C LYS A 21 23.28 -6.34 -9.22
N TYR A 22 22.13 -6.80 -8.71
CA TYR A 22 22.05 -8.10 -8.05
C TYR A 22 21.43 -9.19 -8.91
N ASP A 23 21.01 -8.84 -10.13
CA ASP A 23 20.33 -9.74 -11.07
C ASP A 23 19.17 -10.52 -10.42
N VAL A 24 18.27 -9.80 -9.76
CA VAL A 24 17.17 -10.39 -9.01
C VAL A 24 15.82 -9.81 -9.42
N SER A 25 14.76 -10.58 -9.23
CA SER A 25 13.39 -10.08 -9.41
C SER A 25 13.00 -9.08 -8.31
N PRO A 26 11.99 -8.20 -8.56
CA PRO A 26 11.45 -7.31 -7.53
C PRO A 26 11.02 -8.05 -6.26
N GLU A 27 10.43 -9.23 -6.42
CA GLU A 27 9.98 -10.08 -5.31
C GLU A 27 11.17 -10.50 -4.43
N VAL A 28 12.24 -10.97 -5.03
CA VAL A 28 13.45 -11.39 -4.31
C VAL A 28 14.12 -10.21 -3.63
N LEU A 29 14.25 -9.07 -4.33
CA LEU A 29 14.82 -7.86 -3.75
C LEU A 29 14.04 -7.42 -2.51
N PHE A 30 12.70 -7.35 -2.60
CA PHE A 30 11.87 -6.86 -1.53
C PHE A 30 11.73 -7.86 -0.37
N GLN A 31 11.70 -9.16 -0.65
CA GLN A 31 11.78 -10.17 0.40
C GLN A 31 13.08 -10.07 1.20
N ARG A 32 14.18 -9.67 0.55
CA ARG A 32 15.46 -9.48 1.24
C ARG A 32 15.41 -8.33 2.26
N PHE A 33 14.62 -7.29 2.02
CA PHE A 33 14.38 -6.23 2.99
C PHE A 33 13.77 -6.78 4.30
N ASN A 34 12.92 -7.79 4.22
CA ASN A 34 12.30 -8.41 5.39
C ASN A 34 13.28 -9.18 6.28
N VAL A 35 14.42 -9.60 5.72
CA VAL A 35 15.46 -10.38 6.44
C VAL A 35 16.54 -9.48 7.05
N LEU A 36 16.62 -8.22 6.62
CA LEU A 36 17.61 -7.25 7.09
C LEU A 36 17.35 -6.62 8.48
N PRO A 37 16.16 -6.70 9.11
CA PRO A 37 15.88 -6.01 10.37
C PRO A 37 16.92 -6.22 11.46
N LYS A 38 17.48 -7.43 11.56
CA LYS A 38 18.48 -7.79 12.58
C LYS A 38 19.80 -6.99 12.47
N HIS A 39 20.13 -6.49 11.27
CA HIS A 39 21.38 -5.79 11.00
C HIS A 39 21.21 -4.29 10.85
N PHE A 40 20.00 -3.82 10.55
CA PHE A 40 19.73 -2.42 10.19
C PHE A 40 18.66 -1.76 11.05
N GLU A 41 18.18 -2.43 12.12
CA GLU A 41 17.07 -1.91 12.94
C GLU A 41 15.94 -1.34 12.07
N MET A 42 15.48 -2.15 11.13
CA MET A 42 14.43 -1.74 10.21
C MET A 42 13.12 -1.51 10.98
N PRO A 43 12.34 -0.50 10.61
CA PRO A 43 11.05 -0.23 11.24
C PRO A 43 10.07 -1.36 10.96
N LYS A 44 8.91 -1.28 11.60
CA LYS A 44 7.75 -2.09 11.28
C LYS A 44 7.45 -1.99 9.80
N MET A 45 7.28 -3.13 9.14
CA MET A 45 7.07 -3.16 7.70
C MET A 45 6.07 -4.23 7.30
N PHE A 46 5.49 -4.03 6.15
CA PHE A 46 4.76 -5.06 5.43
C PHE A 46 5.35 -5.27 4.03
N PHE A 47 5.18 -6.47 3.54
CA PHE A 47 5.41 -6.85 2.15
C PHE A 47 4.08 -7.31 1.56
N MET A 48 3.79 -6.90 0.32
CA MET A 48 2.58 -7.29 -0.38
C MET A 48 2.89 -7.51 -1.86
N ARG A 49 2.36 -8.61 -2.42
CA ARG A 49 2.31 -8.82 -3.87
C ARG A 49 0.85 -8.82 -4.31
N MET A 50 0.56 -8.04 -5.34
CA MET A 50 -0.78 -7.89 -5.90
C MET A 50 -0.76 -8.26 -7.38
N ILE A 51 -1.78 -8.97 -7.81
CA ILE A 51 -2.04 -9.31 -9.21
C ILE A 51 -3.19 -8.43 -9.71
N HIS A 52 -3.03 -7.89 -10.91
CA HIS A 52 -4.06 -7.18 -11.65
C HIS A 52 -4.47 -7.96 -12.88
N ASP A 53 -5.76 -8.19 -13.01
CA ASP A 53 -6.38 -8.69 -14.23
C ASP A 53 -7.10 -7.53 -14.93
N PRO A 54 -6.54 -7.02 -16.05
CA PRO A 54 -7.11 -5.87 -16.75
C PRO A 54 -8.47 -6.16 -17.38
N ALA A 55 -8.80 -7.41 -17.70
CA ALA A 55 -10.08 -7.77 -18.32
C ALA A 55 -11.28 -7.47 -17.40
N GLY A 56 -11.12 -7.60 -16.08
CA GLY A 56 -12.15 -7.31 -15.09
C GLY A 56 -11.83 -6.12 -14.19
N ASP A 57 -10.77 -5.35 -14.46
CA ASP A 57 -10.20 -4.33 -13.54
C ASP A 57 -10.11 -4.84 -12.08
N SER A 58 -9.78 -6.14 -11.94
CA SER A 58 -9.73 -6.80 -10.65
C SER A 58 -8.32 -6.82 -10.08
N PHE A 59 -8.23 -6.65 -8.75
CA PHE A 59 -6.98 -6.65 -8.00
C PHE A 59 -7.04 -7.69 -6.89
N GLN A 60 -6.05 -8.54 -6.81
CA GLN A 60 -5.98 -9.62 -5.83
C GLN A 60 -4.61 -9.61 -5.15
N ILE A 61 -4.59 -9.65 -3.82
CA ILE A 61 -3.37 -9.93 -3.05
C ILE A 61 -3.16 -11.44 -3.06
N ASP A 62 -2.00 -11.88 -3.52
CA ASP A 62 -1.64 -13.30 -3.53
C ASP A 62 -0.50 -13.63 -2.57
N LYS A 63 0.25 -12.61 -2.11
CA LYS A 63 1.24 -12.76 -1.04
C LYS A 63 1.23 -11.53 -0.14
N GLU A 64 1.22 -11.79 1.15
CA GLU A 64 1.26 -10.75 2.18
C GLU A 64 2.10 -11.24 3.36
N LEU A 65 2.94 -10.35 3.91
CA LEU A 65 3.75 -10.61 5.08
C LEU A 65 3.79 -9.35 5.94
N HIS A 66 3.33 -9.46 7.18
CA HIS A 66 3.43 -8.42 8.19
C HIS A 66 4.49 -8.81 9.23
N LEU A 67 5.51 -7.99 9.39
CA LEU A 67 6.54 -8.21 10.41
C LEU A 67 6.12 -7.66 11.79
N ASN A 68 4.92 -7.11 11.87
CA ASN A 68 4.36 -6.66 13.13
C ASN A 68 2.84 -6.83 13.17
N ARG A 69 2.37 -7.58 14.17
CA ARG A 69 0.95 -7.97 14.33
C ARG A 69 -0.02 -6.84 14.74
N GLN A 70 0.46 -5.63 15.00
CA GLN A 70 -0.37 -4.55 15.53
C GLN A 70 -1.25 -3.86 14.49
N HIS A 71 -0.97 -4.04 13.21
CA HIS A 71 -1.73 -3.41 12.14
C HIS A 71 -1.76 -4.34 10.92
N GLU A 72 -2.96 -4.72 10.50
CA GLU A 72 -3.21 -5.49 9.28
C GLU A 72 -3.88 -4.56 8.25
N PRO A 73 -3.11 -3.72 7.54
CA PRO A 73 -3.68 -2.69 6.67
C PRO A 73 -4.41 -3.26 5.46
N HIS A 74 -4.28 -4.57 5.22
CA HIS A 74 -4.79 -5.22 4.01
C HIS A 74 -5.86 -6.27 4.27
N ALA A 75 -6.23 -6.52 5.55
CA ALA A 75 -7.32 -7.42 5.88
C ALA A 75 -8.64 -6.89 5.31
N ASN A 76 -9.30 -7.67 4.48
CA ASN A 76 -10.59 -7.34 3.90
C ASN A 76 -11.57 -8.50 4.02
N GLY A 77 -12.85 -8.21 3.96
CA GLY A 77 -13.89 -9.20 3.76
C GLY A 77 -13.90 -9.71 2.31
N LEU A 78 -14.56 -10.83 2.07
CA LEU A 78 -14.60 -11.51 0.76
C LEU A 78 -15.13 -10.62 -0.38
N ASP A 79 -16.05 -9.70 -0.07
CA ASP A 79 -16.72 -8.84 -1.04
C ASP A 79 -16.29 -7.36 -0.97
N GLU A 80 -15.14 -7.07 -0.35
CA GLU A 80 -14.66 -5.71 -0.21
C GLU A 80 -13.66 -5.34 -1.31
N HIS A 81 -13.64 -4.04 -1.67
CA HIS A 81 -12.79 -3.52 -2.73
C HIS A 81 -11.59 -2.79 -2.15
N TYR A 82 -10.37 -3.24 -2.46
CA TYR A 82 -9.13 -2.58 -2.05
C TYR A 82 -9.11 -1.10 -2.43
N CYS A 83 -8.52 -0.30 -1.54
CA CYS A 83 -8.41 1.13 -1.74
C CYS A 83 -7.65 1.47 -3.03
N ARG A 84 -8.33 2.08 -4.00
CA ARG A 84 -7.77 2.43 -5.32
C ARG A 84 -6.63 3.45 -5.25
N ARG A 85 -6.40 4.09 -4.08
CA ARG A 85 -5.32 5.03 -3.83
C ARG A 85 -4.03 4.35 -3.34
N TRP A 86 -4.01 3.03 -3.17
CA TRP A 86 -2.77 2.32 -2.87
C TRP A 86 -1.77 2.47 -4.01
N LEU A 87 -0.50 2.63 -3.63
CA LEU A 87 0.59 2.76 -4.60
C LEU A 87 0.66 1.55 -5.53
N SER A 88 0.47 0.32 -5.00
CA SER A 88 0.42 -0.92 -5.78
C SER A 88 -0.57 -0.84 -6.93
N ILE A 89 -1.81 -0.40 -6.64
CA ILE A 89 -2.87 -0.28 -7.64
C ILE A 89 -2.57 0.85 -8.63
N SER A 90 -2.09 2.00 -8.12
CA SER A 90 -1.73 3.14 -8.98
C SER A 90 -0.65 2.76 -10.00
N GLN A 91 0.38 1.99 -9.58
CA GLN A 91 1.45 1.55 -10.48
C GLN A 91 0.97 0.47 -11.47
N LEU A 92 0.09 -0.45 -11.05
CA LEU A 92 -0.52 -1.44 -11.95
C LEU A 92 -1.36 -0.77 -13.04
N LYS A 93 -2.17 0.23 -12.68
CA LYS A 93 -2.96 1.01 -13.65
C LYS A 93 -2.07 1.80 -14.60
N GLN A 94 -1.01 2.43 -14.09
CA GLN A 94 -0.04 3.17 -14.90
C GLN A 94 0.65 2.23 -15.90
N LEU A 95 1.04 1.03 -15.47
CA LEU A 95 1.64 0.01 -16.32
C LEU A 95 0.69 -0.39 -17.46
N THR A 96 -0.59 -0.60 -17.16
CA THR A 96 -1.60 -0.95 -18.18
C THR A 96 -1.80 0.20 -19.18
N ASN A 97 -1.86 1.44 -18.73
CA ASN A 97 -2.02 2.60 -19.59
C ASN A 97 -0.80 2.85 -20.49
N ASN A 98 0.39 2.47 -20.04
CA ASN A 98 1.66 2.65 -20.77
C ASN A 98 2.05 1.41 -21.60
N ALA A 99 1.14 0.49 -21.84
CA ALA A 99 1.39 -0.80 -22.50
C ALA A 99 2.03 -0.73 -23.91
N GLN A 100 2.10 0.46 -24.50
CA GLN A 100 2.74 0.68 -25.81
C GLN A 100 4.26 0.86 -25.74
N SER A 101 4.84 1.03 -24.56
CA SER A 101 6.30 1.18 -24.42
C SER A 101 6.95 -0.19 -24.14
N SER A 102 8.03 -0.51 -24.85
CA SER A 102 8.72 -1.81 -24.83
C SER A 102 9.44 -2.14 -23.51
N ARG A 103 9.43 -1.25 -22.50
CA ARG A 103 10.00 -1.48 -21.17
C ARG A 103 8.93 -1.26 -20.11
N GLN A 104 8.27 -2.34 -19.75
CA GLN A 104 7.09 -2.30 -18.92
C GLN A 104 7.44 -2.59 -17.46
N VAL A 105 8.21 -1.73 -16.84
CA VAL A 105 8.39 -1.73 -15.37
C VAL A 105 8.07 -0.35 -14.85
N GLU A 106 7.05 -0.26 -13.99
CA GLU A 106 6.71 0.97 -13.30
C GLU A 106 7.22 0.92 -11.87
N VAL A 107 7.85 2.02 -11.44
CA VAL A 107 8.40 2.17 -10.10
C VAL A 107 7.86 3.44 -9.48
N GLY A 108 7.37 3.34 -8.25
CA GLY A 108 6.84 4.48 -7.54
C GLY A 108 7.09 4.44 -6.05
N VAL A 109 6.92 5.61 -5.42
CA VAL A 109 6.88 5.79 -3.96
C VAL A 109 5.69 6.62 -3.56
N GLN A 110 5.27 6.46 -2.31
CA GLN A 110 4.17 7.20 -1.72
C GLN A 110 4.27 7.18 -0.20
N LEU A 111 3.95 8.30 0.43
CA LEU A 111 3.59 8.33 1.84
C LEU A 111 2.08 8.11 1.96
N SER A 112 1.71 6.94 2.50
CA SER A 112 0.33 6.47 2.64
C SER A 112 -0.12 6.67 4.08
N LYS A 113 -1.05 7.60 4.32
CA LYS A 113 -1.60 7.87 5.66
C LYS A 113 -2.94 7.17 5.80
N TYR A 114 -3.10 6.38 6.86
CA TYR A 114 -4.35 5.73 7.26
C TYR A 114 -5.05 6.58 8.33
N PRO A 115 -6.12 7.32 8.00
CA PRO A 115 -6.80 8.19 8.97
C PRO A 115 -7.42 7.42 10.14
N GLU A 116 -7.79 6.16 9.90
CA GLU A 116 -8.45 5.28 10.88
C GLU A 116 -7.55 4.93 12.06
N THR A 117 -6.25 4.74 11.82
CA THR A 117 -5.25 4.38 12.85
C THR A 117 -4.30 5.53 13.16
N GLY A 118 -4.21 6.52 12.26
CA GLY A 118 -3.22 7.60 12.33
C GLY A 118 -1.85 7.22 11.78
N ASP A 119 -1.64 5.94 11.41
CA ASP A 119 -0.37 5.44 10.88
C ASP A 119 -0.05 6.03 9.51
N GLU A 120 1.22 6.25 9.26
CA GLU A 120 1.76 6.66 7.97
C GLU A 120 2.81 5.64 7.53
N TYR A 121 2.71 5.13 6.30
CA TYR A 121 3.68 4.21 5.72
C TYR A 121 4.37 4.84 4.52
N PHE A 122 5.70 4.77 4.52
CA PHE A 122 6.47 5.02 3.32
C PHE A 122 6.46 3.75 2.47
N CYS A 123 5.73 3.80 1.36
CA CYS A 123 5.56 2.69 0.44
C CYS A 123 6.45 2.88 -0.80
N PHE A 124 7.07 1.80 -1.27
CA PHE A 124 7.67 1.74 -2.59
C PHE A 124 7.22 0.47 -3.30
N THR A 125 6.94 0.62 -4.59
CA THR A 125 6.33 -0.41 -5.42
C THR A 125 7.08 -0.53 -6.73
N ILE A 126 7.23 -1.78 -7.17
CA ILE A 126 7.64 -2.12 -8.54
C ILE A 126 6.51 -2.92 -9.16
N ALA A 127 5.98 -2.45 -10.30
CA ALA A 127 4.98 -3.16 -11.07
C ALA A 127 5.57 -3.59 -12.43
N ARG A 128 5.20 -4.78 -12.89
CA ARG A 128 5.64 -5.38 -14.15
C ARG A 128 4.59 -6.32 -14.72
N PRO A 129 4.63 -6.67 -16.00
CA PRO A 129 3.83 -7.75 -16.54
C PRO A 129 4.14 -9.07 -15.83
N ALA A 130 3.14 -9.93 -15.66
CA ALA A 130 3.35 -11.28 -15.19
C ALA A 130 4.04 -12.11 -16.28
N TYR A 131 4.93 -13.03 -15.87
CA TYR A 131 5.49 -13.98 -16.83
C TYR A 131 4.43 -14.99 -17.30
N PHE A 132 3.55 -15.37 -16.37
CA PHE A 132 2.45 -16.27 -16.66
C PHE A 132 1.34 -16.07 -15.59
N PRO A 133 0.07 -15.96 -16.00
CA PRO A 133 -0.40 -15.77 -17.40
C PRO A 133 -0.03 -14.39 -17.95
N SER A 134 0.29 -14.32 -19.23
CA SER A 134 0.87 -13.12 -19.89
C SER A 134 -0.06 -11.92 -20.02
N ASN A 135 -1.36 -12.08 -19.74
CA ASN A 135 -2.34 -11.00 -19.76
C ASN A 135 -2.51 -10.26 -18.42
N LYS A 136 -1.81 -10.71 -17.38
CA LYS A 136 -1.86 -10.10 -16.04
C LYS A 136 -0.62 -9.27 -15.73
N SER A 137 -0.76 -8.41 -14.75
CA SER A 137 0.35 -7.62 -14.22
C SER A 137 0.50 -7.86 -12.72
N ILE A 138 1.72 -7.70 -12.24
CA ILE A 138 2.07 -7.93 -10.83
C ILE A 138 2.72 -6.67 -10.28
N SER A 139 2.33 -6.27 -9.08
CA SER A 139 3.08 -5.30 -8.29
C SER A 139 3.61 -5.93 -7.01
N VAL A 140 4.80 -5.53 -6.63
CA VAL A 140 5.41 -5.86 -5.35
C VAL A 140 5.64 -4.59 -4.58
N THR A 141 5.16 -4.55 -3.35
CA THR A 141 5.20 -3.35 -2.50
C THR A 141 5.82 -3.68 -1.15
N ILE A 142 6.66 -2.79 -0.67
CA ILE A 142 7.05 -2.70 0.74
C ILE A 142 6.49 -1.39 1.30
N GLY A 143 5.91 -1.47 2.49
CA GLY A 143 5.57 -0.32 3.30
C GLY A 143 6.36 -0.33 4.60
N LEU A 144 7.06 0.76 4.88
CA LEU A 144 7.80 1.00 6.12
C LEU A 144 6.99 1.97 6.97
N LEU A 145 6.75 1.65 8.25
CA LEU A 145 6.08 2.59 9.15
C LEU A 145 6.93 3.85 9.28
N ALA A 146 6.36 4.99 8.89
CA ALA A 146 7.04 6.29 8.85
C ALA A 146 7.03 6.95 10.24
N ASP A 147 7.57 6.25 11.24
CA ASP A 147 7.80 6.77 12.57
C ASP A 147 8.99 7.78 12.62
N LYS A 148 9.30 8.26 13.80
CA LYS A 148 10.37 9.22 14.00
C LYS A 148 11.73 8.64 13.60
N GLU A 149 11.98 7.38 13.94
CA GLU A 149 13.25 6.72 13.64
C GLU A 149 13.46 6.56 12.13
N LEU A 150 12.43 6.16 11.39
CA LEU A 150 12.52 6.04 9.93
C LEU A 150 12.79 7.40 9.28
N LYS A 151 12.11 8.46 9.76
CA LYS A 151 12.28 9.82 9.23
C LYS A 151 13.70 10.37 9.44
N GLU A 152 14.38 9.94 10.50
CA GLU A 152 15.79 10.28 10.74
C GLU A 152 16.74 9.44 9.87
N LYS A 153 16.41 8.18 9.61
CA LYS A 153 17.25 7.24 8.82
C LYS A 153 17.16 7.47 7.30
N ILE A 154 15.98 7.85 6.77
CA ILE A 154 15.75 8.03 5.33
C ILE A 154 15.66 9.53 5.01
N LYS A 155 16.74 10.08 4.52
CA LYS A 155 16.88 11.55 4.26
C LYS A 155 15.89 12.04 3.20
N PHE A 156 15.61 11.27 2.16
CA PHE A 156 14.70 11.67 1.09
C PHE A 156 13.20 11.59 1.48
N LEU A 157 12.83 11.13 2.68
CA LEU A 157 11.42 11.17 3.12
C LEU A 157 10.85 12.60 3.23
N SER A 158 11.72 13.60 3.36
CA SER A 158 11.35 15.01 3.33
C SER A 158 11.20 15.58 1.91
N ASP A 159 11.53 14.81 0.88
CA ASP A 159 11.43 15.24 -0.52
C ASP A 159 9.96 15.55 -0.87
N ALA A 160 9.71 16.78 -1.31
CA ALA A 160 8.39 17.29 -1.68
C ALA A 160 7.82 16.60 -2.92
N THR A 161 8.65 15.94 -3.73
CA THR A 161 8.21 15.20 -4.91
C THR A 161 7.55 13.86 -4.56
N ILE A 162 7.71 13.36 -3.32
CA ILE A 162 7.06 12.13 -2.86
C ILE A 162 5.57 12.39 -2.63
N PRO A 163 4.67 11.71 -3.37
CA PRO A 163 3.25 11.87 -3.20
C PRO A 163 2.79 11.46 -1.80
N ARG A 164 1.94 12.28 -1.19
CA ARG A 164 1.29 12.00 0.10
C ARG A 164 -0.20 11.76 -0.13
N LYS A 165 -0.68 10.56 0.18
CA LYS A 165 -2.08 10.22 -0.01
C LYS A 165 -2.70 9.67 1.27
N LYS A 166 -3.93 10.12 1.58
CA LYS A 166 -4.77 9.42 2.55
C LYS A 166 -5.32 8.17 1.87
N VAL A 167 -5.17 7.03 2.53
CA VAL A 167 -5.63 5.72 2.06
C VAL A 167 -6.43 5.01 3.14
N SER A 168 -7.16 3.98 2.77
CA SER A 168 -7.81 3.06 3.71
C SER A 168 -7.50 1.63 3.31
N VAL A 169 -8.02 0.64 4.01
CA VAL A 169 -7.90 -0.77 3.64
C VAL A 169 -8.74 -1.08 2.42
N THR A 170 -10.05 -0.79 2.52
CA THR A 170 -11.03 -1.01 1.47
C THR A 170 -11.97 0.19 1.34
N CYS A 171 -12.71 0.28 0.24
CA CYS A 171 -13.70 1.33 0.04
C CYS A 171 -14.82 1.26 1.09
N GLU A 172 -15.24 0.05 1.46
CA GLU A 172 -16.33 -0.21 2.40
C GLU A 172 -15.99 0.21 3.84
N ARG A 173 -14.70 0.19 4.21
CA ARG A 173 -14.17 0.60 5.52
C ARG A 173 -13.66 2.04 5.56
N CYS A 174 -13.69 2.74 4.43
CA CYS A 174 -13.04 4.02 4.27
C CYS A 174 -13.87 5.19 4.77
N MET A 175 -13.32 5.97 5.71
CA MET A 175 -13.94 7.20 6.25
C MET A 175 -13.74 8.44 5.35
N ILE A 176 -12.97 8.37 4.27
CA ILE A 176 -12.72 9.49 3.37
C ILE A 176 -13.92 9.65 2.45
N MET A 177 -14.82 10.57 2.77
CA MET A 177 -16.11 10.72 2.07
C MET A 177 -15.98 11.34 0.68
N ASP A 178 -15.01 12.21 0.47
CA ASP A 178 -14.74 12.98 -0.76
C ASP A 178 -13.77 12.29 -1.73
N CYS A 179 -13.63 10.96 -1.63
CA CYS A 179 -12.68 10.20 -2.43
C CYS A 179 -13.19 10.04 -3.88
N GLN A 180 -12.47 10.67 -4.83
CA GLN A 180 -12.76 10.57 -6.27
C GLN A 180 -12.45 9.20 -6.88
N GLU A 181 -11.62 8.40 -6.20
CA GLU A 181 -11.21 7.07 -6.66
C GLU A 181 -12.07 5.95 -6.03
N ARG A 182 -13.11 6.31 -5.27
CA ARG A 182 -14.03 5.36 -4.63
C ARG A 182 -14.86 4.60 -5.67
N ILE A 183 -14.92 3.28 -5.51
CA ILE A 183 -15.69 2.40 -6.41
C ILE A 183 -16.84 1.67 -5.71
N SER A 184 -16.88 1.72 -4.38
CA SER A 184 -17.93 1.08 -3.56
C SER A 184 -18.30 1.96 -2.36
N PRO A 185 -19.58 1.98 -1.93
CA PRO A 185 -20.02 2.77 -0.79
C PRO A 185 -19.37 2.30 0.53
N PRO A 186 -19.27 3.17 1.56
CA PRO A 186 -18.64 2.84 2.85
C PRO A 186 -19.57 2.01 3.76
N THR A 187 -20.04 0.88 3.29
CA THR A 187 -21.08 0.05 3.93
C THR A 187 -20.74 -0.39 5.34
N VAL A 188 -19.47 -0.72 5.62
CA VAL A 188 -19.04 -1.10 6.97
C VAL A 188 -19.12 0.08 7.94
N ILE A 189 -18.75 1.27 7.49
CA ILE A 189 -18.83 2.49 8.30
C ILE A 189 -20.29 2.87 8.57
N ASP A 190 -21.14 2.79 7.55
CA ASP A 190 -22.55 3.14 7.67
C ASP A 190 -23.30 2.17 8.59
N ASN A 191 -22.98 0.87 8.52
CA ASN A 191 -23.54 -0.13 9.42
C ASN A 191 -23.11 0.09 10.88
N LYS A 192 -21.84 0.45 11.12
CA LYS A 192 -21.35 0.80 12.47
C LYS A 192 -22.11 2.03 13.02
N LYS A 193 -22.30 3.08 12.20
CA LYS A 193 -23.04 4.27 12.61
C LYS A 193 -24.51 3.95 12.93
N LYS A 194 -25.16 3.09 12.13
CA LYS A 194 -26.54 2.65 12.41
C LYS A 194 -26.62 1.90 13.73
N LYS A 195 -25.69 0.96 13.96
CA LYS A 195 -25.64 0.21 15.21
C LYS A 195 -25.48 1.09 16.43
N LEU A 196 -24.53 2.03 16.40
CA LEU A 196 -24.34 3.01 17.48
C LEU A 196 -25.60 3.83 17.78
N LYS A 197 -26.29 4.33 16.74
CA LYS A 197 -27.55 5.06 16.92
C LYS A 197 -28.66 4.22 17.56
N MET A 198 -28.71 2.92 17.21
CA MET A 198 -29.67 1.99 17.83
C MET A 198 -29.33 1.75 19.31
N GLU A 199 -28.06 1.53 19.64
CA GLU A 199 -27.59 1.37 21.03
C GLU A 199 -27.90 2.61 21.88
N GLU A 200 -27.59 3.82 21.36
CA GLU A 200 -27.93 5.08 22.03
C GLU A 200 -29.44 5.26 22.25
N ALA A 201 -30.27 4.84 21.28
CA ALA A 201 -31.73 4.92 21.41
C ALA A 201 -32.24 3.95 22.48
N LEU A 202 -31.72 2.73 22.53
CA LEU A 202 -32.04 1.74 23.56
C LEU A 202 -31.63 2.22 24.96
N ASP A 203 -30.43 2.78 25.10
CA ASP A 203 -29.95 3.33 26.39
C ASP A 203 -30.85 4.47 26.90
N ARG A 204 -31.34 5.33 25.98
CA ARG A 204 -32.30 6.40 26.36
C ARG A 204 -33.62 5.81 26.87
N LEU A 205 -34.15 4.77 26.17
CA LEU A 205 -35.41 4.12 26.59
C LEU A 205 -35.26 3.47 27.97
N ILE A 206 -34.15 2.77 28.24
CA ILE A 206 -33.89 2.11 29.53
C ILE A 206 -33.78 3.15 30.68
N LYS A 207 -33.21 4.32 30.42
CA LYS A 207 -33.08 5.38 31.45
C LYS A 207 -34.39 6.15 31.71
N THR A 208 -35.40 5.97 30.88
CA THR A 208 -36.71 6.67 30.99
C THR A 208 -37.76 5.77 31.68
N VAL A 209 -37.44 4.51 31.92
CA VAL A 209 -38.23 3.56 32.75
C VAL A 209 -37.66 3.47 34.15
#